data_9512bdf61423f8912bc74fc3e045a9c3
#
_entry.id   9512bdf61423f8912bc74fc3e045a9c3
#
_cell.length_a   1.000
_cell.length_b   1.000
_cell.length_c   1.000
_cell.angle_alpha   90.00
_cell.angle_beta   90.00
_cell.angle_gamma   90.00
#
_symmetry.space_group_name_H-M   'P 1'
#
loop_
_entity.id
_entity.type
_entity.pdbx_description
1 polymer ?
#
loop_
_entity_poly.entity_id
_entity_poly.type
_entity_poly.pdbx_seq_one_letter_code
_entity_poly.pdbx_strand_id
1 'polypeptide(L)'
;MVLRGKKKQKFWLKTALCALGVVSILGGVAGGAQAARMPLVVAAENTWGDIAAQIAAPDMRVVAILSSPTVDPHEYQATPTDARMIAAAELVVANGAGYDAWADKLVAASGLLPVRYVKADSWSGWQEGGNPHLWFNMDAVSAFVQHFAEACAQIDPDHADGYAGRAQKMQLIIKSIQAHAALLREHVAGMHVAATEPLFTPLADLLGLQMDEQAYQLAIMNDVEPAPSTVATFESDLKDKRLKMLVYNQQVEEPSVRQLLELAQQSNVPTMPLSEMLPPRKHWQVWVHDILARTGQLLGVQQ
;
A
#
# COMPACT_ATOMS: atom_id res chain seq x y z
N MET A 1 -31.78 -52.35 -95.71
CA MET A 1 -30.62 -52.82 -96.44
C MET A 1 -29.48 -53.09 -95.50
N VAL A 2 -29.14 -54.33 -95.35
CA VAL A 2 -27.87 -54.91 -95.00
C VAL A 2 -27.31 -54.56 -93.59
N LEU A 3 -27.49 -55.43 -92.63
CA LEU A 3 -26.79 -56.64 -92.18
C LEU A 3 -25.44 -56.46 -91.44
N ARG A 4 -25.42 -57.18 -90.30
CA ARG A 4 -24.28 -57.84 -89.67
C ARG A 4 -23.52 -56.99 -88.64
N GLY A 5 -23.20 -57.52 -87.47
CA GLY A 5 -23.29 -58.87 -86.86
C GLY A 5 -22.26 -58.95 -85.72
N LYS A 6 -22.72 -59.53 -84.68
CA LYS A 6 -21.96 -60.34 -83.68
C LYS A 6 -20.52 -60.00 -83.34
N LYS A 7 -20.18 -59.80 -82.02
CA LYS A 7 -19.59 -60.94 -81.29
C LYS A 7 -19.50 -60.62 -79.76
N LYS A 8 -19.94 -61.59 -79.02
CA LYS A 8 -19.77 -61.71 -77.53
C LYS A 8 -18.33 -62.01 -77.26
N GLN A 9 -17.79 -61.37 -76.28
CA GLN A 9 -16.72 -61.99 -75.46
C GLN A 9 -16.90 -61.60 -73.98
N LYS A 10 -17.14 -62.65 -73.21
CA LYS A 10 -17.06 -62.65 -71.75
C LYS A 10 -15.61 -62.52 -71.34
N PHE A 11 -15.33 -61.62 -70.42
CA PHE A 11 -14.11 -61.79 -69.68
C PHE A 11 -14.33 -61.45 -68.18
N TRP A 12 -13.78 -62.24 -67.42
CA TRP A 12 -13.90 -62.57 -65.99
C TRP A 12 -13.76 -61.38 -65.02
N LEU A 13 -14.59 -61.46 -63.94
CA LEU A 13 -14.46 -60.83 -62.65
C LEU A 13 -13.04 -61.04 -62.08
N LYS A 14 -12.44 -59.96 -61.59
CA LYS A 14 -11.54 -59.97 -60.45
C LYS A 14 -11.92 -58.85 -59.54
N THR A 15 -12.60 -59.23 -58.48
CA THR A 15 -12.86 -58.43 -57.27
C THR A 15 -11.56 -58.01 -56.65
N ALA A 16 -11.25 -56.71 -56.66
CA ALA A 16 -10.23 -56.12 -55.80
C ALA A 16 -10.97 -55.29 -54.76
N LEU A 17 -11.05 -55.81 -53.54
CA LEU A 17 -11.50 -55.11 -52.34
C LEU A 17 -10.45 -54.06 -51.99
N CYS A 18 -10.67 -52.79 -52.33
CA CYS A 18 -9.95 -51.66 -51.75
C CYS A 18 -10.58 -51.33 -50.42
N ALA A 19 -9.97 -51.78 -49.33
CA ALA A 19 -10.25 -51.29 -47.98
C ALA A 19 -9.82 -49.82 -47.89
N LEU A 20 -10.77 -48.90 -47.92
CA LEU A 20 -10.53 -47.52 -47.50
C LEU A 20 -10.33 -47.48 -45.99
N GLY A 21 -9.07 -47.48 -45.59
CA GLY A 21 -8.70 -47.14 -44.22
C GLY A 21 -9.00 -45.65 -43.97
N VAL A 22 -10.06 -45.38 -43.18
CA VAL A 22 -10.32 -44.07 -42.63
C VAL A 22 -9.28 -43.85 -41.53
N VAL A 23 -8.19 -43.16 -41.86
CA VAL A 23 -7.24 -42.64 -40.84
C VAL A 23 -7.95 -41.46 -40.18
N SER A 24 -8.58 -41.70 -39.03
CA SER A 24 -9.04 -40.65 -38.12
C SER A 24 -7.78 -39.98 -37.53
N ILE A 25 -7.39 -38.89 -38.14
CA ILE A 25 -6.42 -37.95 -37.53
C ILE A 25 -7.15 -37.32 -36.35
N LEU A 26 -7.03 -37.90 -35.16
CA LEU A 26 -7.30 -37.21 -33.90
C LEU A 26 -6.25 -36.10 -33.79
N GLY A 27 -6.58 -34.93 -34.38
CA GLY A 27 -5.88 -33.69 -34.13
C GLY A 27 -6.06 -33.37 -32.63
N GLY A 28 -5.17 -33.85 -31.79
CA GLY A 28 -5.05 -33.37 -30.42
C GLY A 28 -4.77 -31.87 -30.50
N VAL A 29 -5.79 -31.06 -30.23
CA VAL A 29 -5.61 -29.66 -29.88
C VAL A 29 -4.85 -29.71 -28.55
N ALA A 30 -3.52 -29.72 -28.63
CA ALA A 30 -2.68 -29.34 -27.51
C ALA A 30 -3.01 -27.87 -27.25
N GLY A 31 -4.06 -27.64 -26.45
CA GLY A 31 -4.30 -26.36 -25.82
C GLY A 31 -3.06 -26.09 -25.00
N GLY A 32 -2.12 -25.31 -25.55
CA GLY A 32 -1.04 -24.75 -24.78
C GLY A 32 -1.70 -24.02 -23.61
N ALA A 33 -1.55 -24.59 -22.41
CA ALA A 33 -1.87 -23.87 -21.20
C ALA A 33 -0.97 -22.62 -21.23
N GLN A 34 -1.51 -21.53 -21.72
CA GLN A 34 -0.89 -20.22 -21.61
C GLN A 34 -0.78 -20.02 -20.10
N ALA A 35 0.45 -20.06 -19.58
CA ALA A 35 0.66 -19.80 -18.17
C ALA A 35 -0.12 -18.51 -17.84
N ALA A 36 -1.15 -18.62 -17.03
CA ALA A 36 -1.99 -17.50 -16.68
C ALA A 36 -1.08 -16.40 -16.14
N ARG A 37 -1.12 -15.23 -16.77
CA ARG A 37 -0.30 -14.10 -16.34
C ARG A 37 -0.73 -13.76 -14.92
N MET A 38 0.21 -13.79 -13.98
CA MET A 38 -0.02 -13.41 -12.61
C MET A 38 -0.60 -11.98 -12.56
N PRO A 39 -1.76 -11.76 -11.95
CA PRO A 39 -2.37 -10.43 -11.87
C PRO A 39 -1.43 -9.41 -11.24
N LEU A 40 -1.47 -8.17 -11.73
CA LEU A 40 -0.64 -7.08 -11.27
C LEU A 40 -1.44 -6.14 -10.35
N VAL A 41 -0.94 -5.94 -9.16
CA VAL A 41 -1.38 -4.90 -8.24
C VAL A 41 -0.35 -3.77 -8.27
N VAL A 42 -0.80 -2.54 -8.48
CA VAL A 42 0.05 -1.35 -8.40
C VAL A 42 -0.33 -0.54 -7.18
N ALA A 43 0.64 -0.31 -6.30
CA ALA A 43 0.49 0.55 -5.14
C ALA A 43 1.04 1.94 -5.43
N ALA A 44 0.35 2.97 -4.98
CA ALA A 44 0.87 4.33 -5.04
C ALA A 44 2.16 4.44 -4.22
N GLU A 45 2.14 4.00 -2.96
CA GLU A 45 3.27 4.03 -2.04
C GLU A 45 3.68 2.62 -1.56
N ASN A 46 4.95 2.50 -1.16
CA ASN A 46 5.51 1.23 -0.71
C ASN A 46 4.92 0.73 0.62
N THR A 47 4.38 1.60 1.45
CA THR A 47 3.73 1.23 2.72
C THR A 47 2.48 0.39 2.47
N TRP A 48 1.56 0.88 1.63
CA TRP A 48 0.38 0.12 1.19
C TRP A 48 0.76 -1.04 0.29
N GLY A 49 1.84 -0.86 -0.50
CA GLY A 49 2.42 -1.92 -1.32
C GLY A 49 2.91 -3.13 -0.52
N ASP A 50 3.55 -2.91 0.62
CA ASP A 50 4.00 -3.99 1.50
C ASP A 50 2.82 -4.73 2.16
N ILE A 51 1.84 -3.99 2.69
CA ILE A 51 0.63 -4.59 3.27
C ILE A 51 -0.10 -5.41 2.20
N ALA A 52 -0.28 -4.86 1.00
CA ALA A 52 -0.91 -5.54 -0.12
C ALA A 52 -0.11 -6.79 -0.55
N ALA A 53 1.21 -6.72 -0.61
CA ALA A 53 2.05 -7.86 -0.98
C ALA A 53 1.93 -9.02 0.01
N GLN A 54 1.82 -8.74 1.29
CA GLN A 54 1.64 -9.77 2.32
C GLN A 54 0.28 -10.50 2.22
N ILE A 55 -0.72 -9.88 1.58
CA ILE A 55 -2.05 -10.47 1.33
C ILE A 55 -2.09 -11.12 -0.06
N ALA A 56 -1.56 -10.47 -1.08
CA ALA A 56 -1.67 -10.87 -2.48
C ALA A 56 -0.73 -12.01 -2.86
N ALA A 57 0.50 -12.05 -2.31
CA ALA A 57 1.48 -13.09 -2.67
C ALA A 57 1.08 -14.48 -2.12
N PRO A 58 1.41 -15.58 -2.84
CA PRO A 58 2.15 -15.62 -4.09
C PRO A 58 1.30 -15.46 -5.35
N ASP A 59 -0.01 -15.26 -5.23
CA ASP A 59 -0.98 -15.42 -6.31
C ASP A 59 -1.05 -14.17 -7.22
N MET A 60 -0.68 -12.99 -6.69
CA MET A 60 -0.58 -11.73 -7.44
C MET A 60 0.78 -11.06 -7.20
N ARG A 61 1.24 -10.31 -8.20
CA ARG A 61 2.45 -9.50 -8.12
C ARG A 61 2.10 -8.08 -7.68
N VAL A 62 2.75 -7.57 -6.65
CA VAL A 62 2.59 -6.19 -6.17
C VAL A 62 3.82 -5.36 -6.51
N VAL A 63 3.61 -4.14 -7.01
CA VAL A 63 4.66 -3.17 -7.31
C VAL A 63 4.23 -1.81 -6.77
N ALA A 64 5.10 -1.13 -6.05
CA ALA A 64 4.87 0.26 -5.62
C ALA A 64 5.53 1.25 -6.58
N ILE A 65 4.85 2.35 -6.88
CA ILE A 65 5.37 3.45 -7.69
C ILE A 65 6.35 4.25 -6.85
N LEU A 66 5.88 4.80 -5.74
CA LEU A 66 6.69 5.58 -4.83
C LEU A 66 7.27 4.65 -3.77
N SER A 67 8.60 4.48 -3.78
CA SER A 67 9.29 3.53 -2.90
C SER A 67 10.61 4.06 -2.33
N SER A 68 11.04 5.25 -2.76
CA SER A 68 12.28 5.85 -2.26
C SER A 68 12.03 6.60 -0.95
N PRO A 69 12.75 6.30 0.13
CA PRO A 69 12.61 6.98 1.41
C PRO A 69 13.14 8.42 1.40
N THR A 70 13.75 8.86 0.30
CA THR A 70 14.31 10.20 0.14
C THR A 70 13.44 11.13 -0.72
N VAL A 71 12.34 10.61 -1.26
CA VAL A 71 11.39 11.41 -2.04
C VAL A 71 10.28 11.87 -1.10
N ASP A 72 10.02 13.15 -1.09
CA ASP A 72 8.85 13.72 -0.42
C ASP A 72 7.59 13.34 -1.22
N PRO A 73 6.64 12.61 -0.63
CA PRO A 73 5.43 12.21 -1.33
C PRO A 73 4.51 13.37 -1.70
N HIS A 74 4.54 14.45 -0.94
CA HIS A 74 3.73 15.64 -1.20
C HIS A 74 4.20 16.40 -2.45
N GLU A 75 5.50 16.36 -2.74
CA GLU A 75 6.08 16.98 -3.93
C GLU A 75 6.11 16.05 -5.16
N TYR A 76 5.62 14.81 -5.03
CA TYR A 76 5.74 13.83 -6.09
C TYR A 76 4.93 14.19 -7.33
N GLN A 77 5.61 14.19 -8.47
CA GLN A 77 5.01 14.39 -9.78
C GLN A 77 5.02 13.10 -10.60
N ALA A 78 3.82 12.60 -10.88
CA ALA A 78 3.65 11.35 -11.61
C ALA A 78 4.21 11.44 -13.04
N THR A 79 4.82 10.35 -13.49
CA THR A 79 5.45 10.23 -14.80
C THR A 79 4.58 9.47 -15.81
N PRO A 80 4.87 9.55 -17.13
CA PRO A 80 4.23 8.67 -18.12
C PRO A 80 4.46 7.17 -17.87
N THR A 81 5.51 6.79 -17.13
CA THR A 81 5.76 5.41 -16.73
C THR A 81 4.74 4.95 -15.69
N ASP A 82 4.43 5.80 -14.72
CA ASP A 82 3.45 5.52 -13.68
C ASP A 82 2.04 5.36 -14.29
N ALA A 83 1.69 6.22 -15.24
CA ALA A 83 0.45 6.09 -15.99
C ALA A 83 0.34 4.74 -16.71
N ARG A 84 1.44 4.26 -17.33
CA ARG A 84 1.46 2.95 -17.98
C ARG A 84 1.36 1.80 -16.97
N MET A 85 1.98 1.94 -15.80
CA MET A 85 1.89 0.94 -14.74
C MET A 85 0.45 0.81 -14.22
N ILE A 86 -0.21 1.93 -13.92
CA ILE A 86 -1.60 1.96 -13.49
C ILE A 86 -2.54 1.40 -14.56
N ALA A 87 -2.34 1.77 -15.83
CA ALA A 87 -3.15 1.25 -16.94
C ALA A 87 -2.97 -0.26 -17.18
N ALA A 88 -1.87 -0.85 -16.73
CA ALA A 88 -1.59 -2.29 -16.83
C ALA A 88 -2.02 -3.10 -15.59
N ALA A 89 -2.50 -2.43 -14.55
CA ALA A 89 -2.88 -3.05 -13.29
C ALA A 89 -4.27 -3.71 -13.36
N GLU A 90 -4.43 -4.83 -12.71
CA GLU A 90 -5.72 -5.43 -12.38
C GLU A 90 -6.33 -4.81 -11.11
N LEU A 91 -5.48 -4.39 -10.15
CA LEU A 91 -5.86 -3.63 -8.95
C LEU A 91 -4.88 -2.48 -8.75
N VAL A 92 -5.39 -1.37 -8.27
CA VAL A 92 -4.57 -0.26 -7.76
C VAL A 92 -4.90 -0.04 -6.29
N VAL A 93 -3.88 0.19 -5.47
CA VAL A 93 -4.04 0.54 -4.06
C VAL A 93 -3.36 1.88 -3.77
N ALA A 94 -3.96 2.66 -2.89
CA ALA A 94 -3.50 4.00 -2.55
C ALA A 94 -3.91 4.37 -1.11
N ASN A 95 -3.28 5.39 -0.58
CA ASN A 95 -3.68 5.97 0.70
C ASN A 95 -5.03 6.69 0.60
N GLY A 96 -5.21 7.51 -0.43
CA GLY A 96 -6.31 8.47 -0.51
C GLY A 96 -6.09 9.64 0.43
N ALA A 97 -7.17 10.20 0.98
CA ALA A 97 -7.12 11.30 1.94
C ALA A 97 -6.38 12.56 1.41
N GLY A 98 -6.35 12.74 0.08
CA GLY A 98 -5.62 13.82 -0.58
C GLY A 98 -4.11 13.63 -0.69
N TYR A 99 -3.56 12.61 -0.05
CA TYR A 99 -2.12 12.34 0.02
C TYR A 99 -1.51 11.98 -1.35
N ASP A 100 -2.18 11.13 -2.10
CA ASP A 100 -1.75 10.62 -3.40
C ASP A 100 -2.72 11.04 -4.54
N ALA A 101 -3.15 12.29 -4.52
CA ALA A 101 -4.07 12.85 -5.51
C ALA A 101 -3.59 12.71 -6.98
N TRP A 102 -2.29 12.52 -7.19
CA TRP A 102 -1.73 12.18 -8.49
C TRP A 102 -2.18 10.78 -8.97
N ALA A 103 -2.30 9.82 -8.05
CA ALA A 103 -2.79 8.47 -8.37
C ALA A 103 -4.26 8.50 -8.75
N ASP A 104 -5.10 9.27 -8.05
CA ASP A 104 -6.51 9.48 -8.40
C ASP A 104 -6.68 9.95 -9.86
N LYS A 105 -5.85 10.92 -10.28
CA LYS A 105 -5.86 11.44 -11.66
C LYS A 105 -5.47 10.38 -12.69
N LEU A 106 -4.44 9.59 -12.40
CA LEU A 106 -3.99 8.53 -13.30
C LEU A 106 -5.00 7.37 -13.38
N VAL A 107 -5.59 6.98 -12.28
CA VAL A 107 -6.65 5.95 -12.25
C VAL A 107 -7.87 6.42 -13.04
N ALA A 108 -8.32 7.66 -12.85
CA ALA A 108 -9.43 8.22 -13.62
C ALA A 108 -9.16 8.22 -15.14
N ALA A 109 -7.91 8.44 -15.54
CA ALA A 109 -7.50 8.43 -16.96
C ALA A 109 -7.27 7.02 -17.53
N SER A 110 -7.03 6.00 -16.68
CA SER A 110 -6.67 4.65 -17.12
C SER A 110 -7.83 3.80 -17.63
N GLY A 111 -9.07 4.16 -17.30
CA GLY A 111 -10.26 3.35 -17.54
C GLY A 111 -10.43 2.18 -16.56
N LEU A 112 -9.65 2.12 -15.49
CA LEU A 112 -9.80 1.13 -14.43
C LEU A 112 -11.20 1.27 -13.79
N LEU A 113 -11.86 0.14 -13.53
CA LEU A 113 -13.16 0.15 -12.86
C LEU A 113 -12.99 0.61 -11.39
N PRO A 114 -13.92 1.41 -10.86
CA PRO A 114 -13.82 1.91 -9.47
C PRO A 114 -13.64 0.80 -8.42
N VAL A 115 -14.28 -0.35 -8.61
CA VAL A 115 -14.15 -1.54 -7.72
C VAL A 115 -12.72 -2.12 -7.70
N ARG A 116 -11.88 -1.75 -8.65
CA ARG A 116 -10.47 -2.15 -8.75
C ARG A 116 -9.50 -1.10 -8.21
N TYR A 117 -10.02 -0.05 -7.59
CA TYR A 117 -9.23 0.98 -6.93
C TYR A 117 -9.54 0.98 -5.44
N VAL A 118 -8.63 0.42 -4.63
CA VAL A 118 -8.78 0.22 -3.18
C VAL A 118 -7.99 1.31 -2.47
N LYS A 119 -8.68 2.26 -1.86
CA LYS A 119 -8.08 3.35 -1.09
C LYS A 119 -8.31 3.16 0.40
N ALA A 120 -7.29 3.45 1.21
CA ALA A 120 -7.38 3.32 2.65
C ALA A 120 -8.38 4.32 3.27
N ASP A 121 -8.54 5.52 2.70
CA ASP A 121 -9.50 6.52 3.16
C ASP A 121 -10.95 6.08 3.05
N SER A 122 -11.29 5.21 2.08
CA SER A 122 -12.67 4.84 1.75
C SER A 122 -13.44 4.23 2.92
N TRP A 123 -12.74 3.63 3.88
CA TRP A 123 -13.35 2.95 5.04
C TRP A 123 -12.75 3.39 6.38
N SER A 124 -11.87 4.38 6.38
CA SER A 124 -11.17 4.86 7.58
C SER A 124 -12.01 5.83 8.43
N GLY A 125 -13.13 6.32 7.90
CA GLY A 125 -13.87 7.42 8.50
C GLY A 125 -13.19 8.79 8.33
N TRP A 126 -12.14 8.88 7.51
CA TRP A 126 -11.44 10.12 7.22
C TRP A 126 -12.41 11.16 6.63
N GLN A 127 -12.22 12.41 7.02
CA GLN A 127 -12.97 13.55 6.52
C GLN A 127 -12.01 14.54 5.83
N GLU A 128 -12.51 15.31 4.87
CA GLU A 128 -11.72 16.33 4.17
C GLU A 128 -11.05 17.29 5.15
N GLY A 129 -9.75 17.51 4.95
CA GLY A 129 -8.91 18.29 5.86
C GLY A 129 -8.41 17.53 7.10
N GLY A 130 -8.75 16.24 7.23
CA GLY A 130 -8.23 15.38 8.28
C GLY A 130 -6.79 14.92 7.99
N ASN A 131 -6.16 14.32 9.00
CA ASN A 131 -4.80 13.78 8.90
C ASN A 131 -4.72 12.66 7.84
N PRO A 132 -3.87 12.79 6.81
CA PRO A 132 -3.76 11.81 5.73
C PRO A 132 -2.88 10.58 6.07
N HIS A 133 -2.16 10.55 7.19
CA HIS A 133 -1.18 9.51 7.52
C HIS A 133 -1.86 8.22 8.00
N LEU A 134 -2.70 7.62 7.15
CA LEU A 134 -3.61 6.52 7.48
C LEU A 134 -2.89 5.20 7.76
N TRP A 135 -1.66 5.02 7.28
CA TRP A 135 -0.87 3.79 7.53
C TRP A 135 -0.44 3.62 9.00
N PHE A 136 -0.60 4.65 9.83
CA PHE A 136 -0.42 4.57 11.28
C PHE A 136 -1.74 4.52 12.04
N ASN A 137 -2.88 4.61 11.37
CA ASN A 137 -4.19 4.41 11.95
C ASN A 137 -4.59 2.93 11.85
N MET A 138 -4.63 2.23 12.98
CA MET A 138 -4.86 0.78 13.02
C MET A 138 -6.23 0.38 12.47
N ASP A 139 -7.25 1.21 12.64
CA ASP A 139 -8.60 0.93 12.13
C ASP A 139 -8.64 1.09 10.59
N ALA A 140 -7.98 2.12 10.07
CA ALA A 140 -7.83 2.33 8.62
C ALA A 140 -7.08 1.15 7.97
N VAL A 141 -5.96 0.71 8.56
CA VAL A 141 -5.19 -0.43 8.06
C VAL A 141 -6.02 -1.72 8.15
N SER A 142 -6.76 -1.92 9.25
CA SER A 142 -7.63 -3.10 9.42
C SER A 142 -8.72 -3.16 8.34
N ALA A 143 -9.38 -2.03 8.06
CA ALA A 143 -10.39 -1.94 7.02
C ALA A 143 -9.80 -2.16 5.62
N PHE A 144 -8.65 -1.52 5.32
CA PHE A 144 -7.94 -1.73 4.06
C PHE A 144 -7.60 -3.20 3.82
N VAL A 145 -7.04 -3.90 4.81
CA VAL A 145 -6.67 -5.32 4.75
C VAL A 145 -7.86 -6.19 4.34
N GLN A 146 -9.03 -5.94 4.93
CA GLN A 146 -10.25 -6.70 4.62
C GLN A 146 -10.71 -6.44 3.19
N HIS A 147 -10.90 -5.17 2.81
CA HIS A 147 -11.44 -4.81 1.49
C HIS A 147 -10.47 -5.12 0.36
N PHE A 148 -9.17 -5.03 0.61
CA PHE A 148 -8.16 -5.44 -0.37
C PHE A 148 -8.20 -6.95 -0.62
N ALA A 149 -8.35 -7.78 0.41
CA ALA A 149 -8.48 -9.23 0.24
C ALA A 149 -9.76 -9.60 -0.53
N GLU A 150 -10.88 -8.91 -0.26
CA GLU A 150 -12.13 -9.07 -1.01
C GLU A 150 -11.96 -8.69 -2.49
N ALA A 151 -11.24 -7.60 -2.78
CA ALA A 151 -10.94 -7.18 -4.15
C ALA A 151 -10.03 -8.19 -4.87
N CYS A 152 -9.02 -8.75 -4.19
CA CYS A 152 -8.20 -9.84 -4.74
C CYS A 152 -9.05 -11.06 -5.09
N ALA A 153 -9.96 -11.48 -4.20
CA ALA A 153 -10.84 -12.64 -4.41
C ALA A 153 -11.81 -12.43 -5.58
N GLN A 154 -12.22 -11.19 -5.88
CA GLN A 154 -13.04 -10.88 -7.05
C GLN A 154 -12.28 -11.01 -8.37
N ILE A 155 -10.97 -10.76 -8.37
CA ILE A 155 -10.11 -10.86 -9.55
C ILE A 155 -9.65 -12.29 -9.79
N ASP A 156 -9.35 -12.99 -8.70
CA ASP A 156 -8.79 -14.34 -8.70
C ASP A 156 -9.56 -15.22 -7.69
N PRO A 157 -10.78 -15.65 -8.05
CA PRO A 157 -11.65 -16.41 -7.16
C PRO A 157 -11.10 -17.79 -6.79
N ASP A 158 -10.21 -18.36 -7.61
CA ASP A 158 -9.61 -19.68 -7.34
C ASP A 158 -8.71 -19.65 -6.11
N HIS A 159 -8.17 -18.48 -5.73
CA HIS A 159 -7.33 -18.29 -4.56
C HIS A 159 -8.00 -17.49 -3.43
N ALA A 160 -9.33 -17.31 -3.46
CA ALA A 160 -10.09 -16.50 -2.50
C ALA A 160 -9.81 -16.85 -1.04
N ASP A 161 -9.81 -18.14 -0.69
CA ASP A 161 -9.51 -18.62 0.66
C ASP A 161 -8.07 -18.27 1.10
N GLY A 162 -7.14 -18.24 0.16
CA GLY A 162 -5.75 -17.82 0.40
C GLY A 162 -5.67 -16.35 0.82
N TYR A 163 -6.33 -15.46 0.08
CA TYR A 163 -6.38 -14.03 0.41
C TYR A 163 -7.05 -13.79 1.75
N ALA A 164 -8.19 -14.42 2.01
CA ALA A 164 -8.91 -14.32 3.28
C ALA A 164 -8.05 -14.80 4.47
N GLY A 165 -7.34 -15.93 4.31
CA GLY A 165 -6.46 -16.46 5.36
C GLY A 165 -5.26 -15.55 5.65
N ARG A 166 -4.67 -14.91 4.63
CA ARG A 166 -3.57 -13.95 4.80
C ARG A 166 -4.07 -12.64 5.42
N ALA A 167 -5.24 -12.15 5.02
CA ALA A 167 -5.87 -11.00 5.67
C ALA A 167 -6.15 -11.27 7.15
N GLN A 168 -6.67 -12.43 7.50
CA GLN A 168 -6.89 -12.81 8.90
C GLN A 168 -5.59 -12.82 9.72
N LYS A 169 -4.48 -13.30 9.15
CA LYS A 169 -3.17 -13.22 9.80
C LYS A 169 -2.74 -11.76 10.02
N MET A 170 -2.93 -10.89 9.02
CA MET A 170 -2.62 -9.47 9.17
C MET A 170 -3.49 -8.80 10.25
N GLN A 171 -4.77 -9.17 10.38
CA GLN A 171 -5.63 -8.70 11.47
C GLN A 171 -5.09 -9.10 12.86
N LEU A 172 -4.52 -10.30 13.01
CA LEU A 172 -3.87 -10.72 14.25
C LEU A 172 -2.59 -9.90 14.54
N ILE A 173 -1.83 -9.55 13.51
CA ILE A 173 -0.65 -8.68 13.63
C ILE A 173 -1.08 -7.28 14.09
N ILE A 174 -2.12 -6.70 13.49
CA ILE A 174 -2.66 -5.39 13.91
C ILE A 174 -3.08 -5.43 15.40
N LYS A 175 -3.76 -6.48 15.82
CA LYS A 175 -4.11 -6.66 17.25
C LYS A 175 -2.88 -6.75 18.15
N SER A 176 -1.79 -7.36 17.70
CA SER A 176 -0.54 -7.41 18.46
C SER A 176 0.10 -6.04 18.60
N ILE A 177 0.03 -5.20 17.56
CA ILE A 177 0.49 -3.80 17.62
C ILE A 177 -0.36 -3.00 18.62
N GLN A 178 -1.68 -3.13 18.57
CA GLN A 178 -2.59 -2.47 19.51
C GLN A 178 -2.33 -2.91 20.95
N ALA A 179 -2.05 -4.21 21.19
CA ALA A 179 -1.70 -4.72 22.51
C ALA A 179 -0.36 -4.16 23.01
N HIS A 180 0.66 -4.09 22.15
CA HIS A 180 1.94 -3.45 22.49
C HIS A 180 1.75 -1.97 22.85
N ALA A 181 0.97 -1.24 22.03
CA ALA A 181 0.66 0.16 22.31
C ALA A 181 -0.11 0.33 23.62
N ALA A 182 -1.03 -0.57 23.94
CA ALA A 182 -1.79 -0.53 25.20
C ALA A 182 -0.88 -0.67 26.44
N LEU A 183 0.12 -1.56 26.37
CA LEU A 183 1.11 -1.70 27.46
C LEU A 183 1.95 -0.43 27.62
N LEU A 184 2.40 0.18 26.52
CA LEU A 184 3.14 1.44 26.57
C LEU A 184 2.27 2.58 27.10
N ARG A 185 1.00 2.62 26.71
CA ARG A 185 0.04 3.63 27.14
C ARG A 185 -0.09 3.74 28.65
N GLU A 186 0.01 2.64 29.38
CA GLU A 186 -0.03 2.63 30.84
C GLU A 186 1.06 3.51 31.48
N HIS A 187 2.16 3.75 30.76
CA HIS A 187 3.32 4.50 31.25
C HIS A 187 3.44 5.89 30.66
N VAL A 188 2.94 6.10 29.43
CA VAL A 188 3.20 7.35 28.67
C VAL A 188 1.96 8.21 28.46
N ALA A 189 0.75 7.72 28.76
CA ALA A 189 -0.47 8.48 28.55
C ALA A 189 -0.44 9.84 29.25
N GLY A 190 -0.89 10.87 28.54
CA GLY A 190 -0.89 12.26 29.03
C GLY A 190 0.44 12.98 28.95
N MET A 191 1.54 12.31 28.51
CA MET A 191 2.79 13.02 28.27
C MET A 191 2.68 13.92 27.03
N HIS A 192 3.20 15.14 27.15
CA HIS A 192 3.21 16.12 26.07
C HIS A 192 4.37 15.85 25.11
N VAL A 193 4.05 15.71 23.84
CA VAL A 193 4.99 15.52 22.73
C VAL A 193 4.62 16.44 21.57
N ALA A 194 5.55 16.71 20.70
CA ALA A 194 5.28 17.45 19.48
C ALA A 194 5.88 16.75 18.25
N ALA A 195 5.40 17.13 17.09
CA ALA A 195 5.98 16.71 15.83
C ALA A 195 6.12 17.92 14.88
N THR A 196 6.99 17.81 13.87
CA THR A 196 7.11 18.85 12.83
C THR A 196 5.98 18.77 11.81
N GLU A 197 5.35 17.58 11.69
CA GLU A 197 4.19 17.29 10.86
C GLU A 197 3.29 16.28 11.56
N PRO A 198 2.01 16.15 11.16
CA PRO A 198 1.06 15.30 11.88
C PRO A 198 1.21 13.80 11.60
N LEU A 199 2.36 13.35 11.05
CA LEU A 199 2.59 11.94 10.69
C LEU A 199 2.57 10.98 11.88
N PHE A 200 2.95 11.45 13.09
CA PHE A 200 2.97 10.64 14.31
C PHE A 200 1.64 10.65 15.07
N THR A 201 0.75 11.57 14.76
CA THR A 201 -0.51 11.78 15.51
C THR A 201 -1.34 10.49 15.68
N PRO A 202 -1.55 9.63 14.65
CA PRO A 202 -2.34 8.41 14.86
C PRO A 202 -1.72 7.44 15.88
N LEU A 203 -0.39 7.38 15.97
CA LEU A 203 0.30 6.58 16.99
C LEU A 203 0.29 7.27 18.35
N ALA A 204 0.39 8.59 18.39
CA ALA A 204 0.26 9.37 19.63
C ALA A 204 -1.13 9.17 20.26
N ASP A 205 -2.19 9.21 19.47
CA ASP A 205 -3.56 8.94 19.90
C ASP A 205 -3.69 7.50 20.45
N LEU A 206 -3.13 6.53 19.76
CA LEU A 206 -3.12 5.14 20.20
C LEU A 206 -2.41 4.97 21.57
N LEU A 207 -1.32 5.72 21.79
CA LEU A 207 -0.55 5.75 23.03
C LEU A 207 -1.15 6.66 24.11
N GLY A 208 -2.18 7.46 23.80
CA GLY A 208 -2.77 8.45 24.69
C GLY A 208 -1.84 9.61 25.03
N LEU A 209 -0.87 9.90 24.18
CA LEU A 209 -0.01 11.07 24.27
C LEU A 209 -0.80 12.35 23.96
N GLN A 210 -0.36 13.47 24.55
CA GLN A 210 -0.88 14.81 24.19
C GLN A 210 0.01 15.37 23.06
N MET A 211 -0.55 15.46 21.85
CA MET A 211 0.14 16.06 20.72
C MET A 211 -0.04 17.57 20.77
N ASP A 212 1.02 18.30 21.08
CA ASP A 212 1.06 19.75 21.08
C ASP A 212 1.49 20.30 19.71
N GLU A 213 1.47 21.61 19.54
CA GLU A 213 1.96 22.34 18.38
C GLU A 213 1.27 21.98 17.04
N GLN A 214 -0.01 21.63 17.07
CA GLN A 214 -0.77 21.21 15.89
C GLN A 214 -0.82 22.28 14.80
N ALA A 215 -0.87 23.58 15.18
CA ALA A 215 -0.89 24.68 14.21
C ALA A 215 0.42 24.76 13.40
N TYR A 216 1.57 24.45 14.04
CA TYR A 216 2.86 24.34 13.36
C TYR A 216 2.86 23.16 12.38
N GLN A 217 2.46 21.98 12.85
CA GLN A 217 2.41 20.76 12.06
C GLN A 217 1.57 20.90 10.79
N LEU A 218 0.38 21.53 10.92
CA LEU A 218 -0.50 21.76 9.79
C LEU A 218 0.07 22.80 8.80
N ALA A 219 0.80 23.80 9.27
CA ALA A 219 1.45 24.77 8.38
C ALA A 219 2.51 24.07 7.52
N ILE A 220 3.40 23.29 8.14
CA ILE A 220 4.44 22.55 7.40
C ILE A 220 3.81 21.56 6.41
N MET A 221 2.86 20.73 6.84
CA MET A 221 2.19 19.77 5.96
C MET A 221 1.52 20.41 4.73
N ASN A 222 1.10 21.67 4.82
CA ASN A 222 0.44 22.39 3.74
C ASN A 222 1.39 23.34 2.98
N ASP A 223 2.71 23.23 3.11
CA ASP A 223 3.72 24.14 2.52
C ASP A 223 3.46 25.61 2.83
N VAL A 224 2.97 25.89 4.04
CA VAL A 224 2.69 27.25 4.52
C VAL A 224 3.68 27.62 5.62
N GLU A 225 4.31 28.80 5.50
CA GLU A 225 5.19 29.31 6.54
C GLU A 225 4.43 29.43 7.88
N PRO A 226 4.88 28.76 8.96
CA PRO A 226 4.23 28.85 10.26
C PRO A 226 4.24 30.29 10.79
N ALA A 227 3.14 30.70 11.42
CA ALA A 227 3.06 32.03 12.02
C ALA A 227 4.17 32.24 13.07
N PRO A 228 4.81 33.41 13.16
CA PRO A 228 5.90 33.66 14.11
C PRO A 228 5.52 33.40 15.58
N SER A 229 4.26 33.62 15.94
CA SER A 229 3.76 33.30 17.28
C SER A 229 3.72 31.78 17.55
N THR A 230 3.36 31.00 16.53
CA THR A 230 3.34 29.53 16.61
C THR A 230 4.76 28.98 16.78
N VAL A 231 5.71 29.50 16.01
CA VAL A 231 7.14 29.16 16.16
C VAL A 231 7.66 29.52 17.55
N ALA A 232 7.36 30.73 18.03
CA ALA A 232 7.79 31.18 19.36
C ALA A 232 7.20 30.32 20.49
N THR A 233 5.95 29.87 20.38
CA THR A 233 5.34 28.93 21.33
C THR A 233 6.08 27.60 21.35
N PHE A 234 6.32 27.02 20.18
CA PHE A 234 7.04 25.75 20.05
C PHE A 234 8.45 25.83 20.66
N GLU A 235 9.17 26.93 20.35
CA GLU A 235 10.50 27.16 20.94
C GLU A 235 10.46 27.30 22.46
N SER A 236 9.45 27.98 23.01
CA SER A 236 9.27 28.10 24.47
C SER A 236 9.02 26.74 25.10
N ASP A 237 8.17 25.91 24.49
CA ASP A 237 7.80 24.61 25.02
C ASP A 237 8.97 23.62 25.03
N LEU A 238 9.87 23.75 24.04
CA LEU A 238 11.14 23.02 24.02
C LEU A 238 12.10 23.50 25.12
N LYS A 239 12.29 24.83 25.24
CA LYS A 239 13.16 25.46 26.26
C LYS A 239 12.73 25.12 27.70
N ASP A 240 11.43 25.17 27.93
CA ASP A 240 10.81 24.91 29.24
C ASP A 240 10.66 23.41 29.55
N LYS A 241 11.06 22.53 28.61
CA LYS A 241 10.97 21.05 28.72
C LYS A 241 9.55 20.54 28.98
N ARG A 242 8.55 21.27 28.49
CA ARG A 242 7.16 20.82 28.54
C ARG A 242 6.97 19.62 27.63
N LEU A 243 7.61 19.65 26.46
CA LEU A 243 7.64 18.54 25.53
C LEU A 243 8.62 17.47 25.99
N LYS A 244 8.16 16.22 26.02
CA LYS A 244 8.98 15.06 26.43
C LYS A 244 9.69 14.42 25.24
N MET A 245 9.24 14.68 24.03
CA MET A 245 9.84 14.18 22.79
C MET A 245 9.41 15.08 21.63
N LEU A 246 10.32 15.26 20.67
CA LEU A 246 10.03 15.87 19.36
C LEU A 246 10.18 14.83 18.26
N VAL A 247 9.11 14.56 17.52
CA VAL A 247 9.14 13.74 16.31
C VAL A 247 9.33 14.67 15.09
N TYR A 248 10.13 14.25 14.12
CA TYR A 248 10.30 15.04 12.91
C TYR A 248 10.30 14.17 11.65
N ASN A 249 9.74 14.72 10.56
CA ASN A 249 9.83 14.10 9.26
C ASN A 249 11.25 14.27 8.72
N GLN A 250 11.96 13.16 8.49
CA GLN A 250 13.34 13.17 7.99
C GLN A 250 13.44 13.50 6.49
N GLN A 251 12.30 13.60 5.79
CA GLN A 251 12.22 13.92 4.36
C GLN A 251 12.08 15.43 4.14
N VAL A 252 11.75 16.19 5.18
CA VAL A 252 11.56 17.66 5.13
C VAL A 252 12.83 18.36 5.59
N GLU A 253 13.40 19.19 4.71
CA GLU A 253 14.65 19.93 4.95
C GLU A 253 14.42 21.44 5.22
N GLU A 254 13.31 21.79 5.84
CA GLU A 254 12.97 23.18 6.16
C GLU A 254 13.91 23.81 7.19
N PRO A 255 14.35 25.07 7.01
CA PRO A 255 15.21 25.76 7.97
C PRO A 255 14.60 25.85 9.36
N SER A 256 13.28 26.07 9.46
CA SER A 256 12.52 26.12 10.71
C SER A 256 12.56 24.79 11.46
N VAL A 257 12.47 23.65 10.75
CA VAL A 257 12.60 22.32 11.33
C VAL A 257 14.00 22.10 11.92
N ARG A 258 15.06 22.49 11.17
CA ARG A 258 16.44 22.38 11.66
C ARG A 258 16.66 23.19 12.95
N GLN A 259 16.13 24.40 13.01
CA GLN A 259 16.20 25.26 14.19
C GLN A 259 15.54 24.62 15.41
N LEU A 260 14.35 24.01 15.25
CA LEU A 260 13.67 23.31 16.33
C LEU A 260 14.44 22.06 16.80
N LEU A 261 15.08 21.31 15.89
CA LEU A 261 15.92 20.15 16.24
C LEU A 261 17.16 20.57 17.02
N GLU A 262 17.83 21.65 16.62
CA GLU A 262 18.96 22.21 17.37
C GLU A 262 18.54 22.66 18.78
N LEU A 263 17.39 23.29 18.88
CA LEU A 263 16.83 23.75 20.14
C LEU A 263 16.43 22.57 21.05
N ALA A 264 15.80 21.53 20.51
CA ALA A 264 15.48 20.31 21.22
C ALA A 264 16.75 19.66 21.81
N GLN A 265 17.82 19.58 21.00
CA GLN A 265 19.12 19.08 21.47
C GLN A 265 19.70 19.92 22.60
N GLN A 266 19.71 21.26 22.46
CA GLN A 266 20.19 22.18 23.51
C GLN A 266 19.37 22.06 24.80
N SER A 267 18.09 21.79 24.68
CA SER A 267 17.17 21.64 25.81
C SER A 267 17.15 20.22 26.38
N ASN A 268 17.91 19.27 25.80
CA ASN A 268 17.90 17.85 26.13
C ASN A 268 16.48 17.22 25.99
N VAL A 269 15.70 17.66 25.00
CA VAL A 269 14.45 17.02 24.59
C VAL A 269 14.80 15.94 23.56
N PRO A 270 14.45 14.66 23.81
CA PRO A 270 14.74 13.59 22.87
C PRO A 270 14.05 13.84 21.51
N THR A 271 14.75 13.49 20.42
CA THR A 271 14.20 13.59 19.07
C THR A 271 14.05 12.22 18.43
N MET A 272 13.01 12.05 17.62
CA MET A 272 12.75 10.82 16.87
C MET A 272 12.53 11.12 15.38
N PRO A 273 13.46 10.69 14.50
CA PRO A 273 13.21 10.75 13.05
C PRO A 273 12.12 9.76 12.66
N LEU A 274 11.22 10.20 11.80
CA LEU A 274 10.19 9.37 11.20
C LEU A 274 10.14 9.64 9.70
N SER A 275 9.74 8.65 8.93
CA SER A 275 9.55 8.75 7.49
C SER A 275 8.08 8.53 7.16
N GLU A 276 7.62 9.07 6.04
CA GLU A 276 6.31 8.75 5.49
C GLU A 276 6.35 7.48 4.63
N MET A 277 7.55 7.12 4.19
CA MET A 277 7.77 5.93 3.39
C MET A 277 8.30 4.77 4.23
N LEU A 278 7.82 3.57 3.95
CA LEU A 278 8.31 2.35 4.59
C LEU A 278 9.82 2.19 4.34
N PRO A 279 10.63 2.06 5.41
CA PRO A 279 12.06 1.87 5.26
C PRO A 279 12.41 0.61 4.46
N PRO A 280 13.49 0.64 3.64
CA PRO A 280 13.90 -0.50 2.83
C PRO A 280 14.09 -1.78 3.65
N ARG A 281 13.64 -2.91 3.09
CA ARG A 281 13.79 -4.25 3.70
C ARG A 281 13.07 -4.44 5.04
N LYS A 282 12.11 -3.61 5.35
CA LYS A 282 11.21 -3.80 6.50
C LYS A 282 9.81 -4.11 6.02
N HIS A 283 9.08 -4.90 6.79
CA HIS A 283 7.63 -5.00 6.68
C HIS A 283 6.97 -3.93 7.54
N TRP A 284 5.80 -3.48 7.12
CA TRP A 284 5.02 -2.44 7.80
C TRP A 284 4.86 -2.68 9.30
N GLN A 285 4.51 -3.89 9.71
CA GLN A 285 4.31 -4.24 11.12
C GLN A 285 5.59 -4.15 11.95
N VAL A 286 6.73 -4.52 11.37
CA VAL A 286 8.03 -4.40 12.04
C VAL A 286 8.38 -2.94 12.24
N TRP A 287 8.14 -2.13 11.22
CA TRP A 287 8.36 -0.68 11.32
C TRP A 287 7.51 -0.03 12.40
N VAL A 288 6.22 -0.36 12.49
CA VAL A 288 5.33 0.18 13.54
C VAL A 288 5.77 -0.28 14.93
N HIS A 289 6.14 -1.55 15.10
CA HIS A 289 6.67 -2.05 16.37
C HIS A 289 7.96 -1.34 16.77
N ASP A 290 8.88 -1.09 15.84
CA ASP A 290 10.11 -0.35 16.08
C ASP A 290 9.84 1.10 16.53
N ILE A 291 8.86 1.76 15.91
CA ILE A 291 8.44 3.12 16.31
C ILE A 291 7.89 3.10 17.74
N LEU A 292 7.00 2.17 18.07
CA LEU A 292 6.42 2.06 19.42
C LEU A 292 7.51 1.78 20.47
N ALA A 293 8.40 0.83 20.21
CA ALA A 293 9.51 0.51 21.10
C ALA A 293 10.44 1.72 21.30
N ARG A 294 10.77 2.42 20.20
CA ARG A 294 11.62 3.62 20.27
C ARG A 294 10.95 4.75 21.04
N THR A 295 9.64 4.95 20.83
CA THR A 295 8.84 5.92 21.60
C THR A 295 8.91 5.63 23.10
N GLY A 296 8.66 4.38 23.52
CA GLY A 296 8.77 3.97 24.91
C GLY A 296 10.16 4.28 25.49
N GLN A 297 11.23 3.92 24.77
CA GLN A 297 12.62 4.19 25.16
C GLN A 297 12.89 5.68 25.40
N LEU A 298 12.47 6.54 24.44
CA LEU A 298 12.69 7.98 24.49
C LEU A 298 11.88 8.65 25.60
N LEU A 299 10.72 8.10 25.95
CA LEU A 299 9.86 8.56 27.05
C LEU A 299 10.20 7.89 28.39
N GLY A 300 11.30 7.12 28.46
CA GLY A 300 11.82 6.58 29.72
C GLY A 300 11.17 5.29 30.23
N VAL A 301 10.41 4.60 29.38
CA VAL A 301 9.85 3.28 29.69
C VAL A 301 10.95 2.23 29.58
N GLN A 302 11.29 1.59 30.68
CA GLN A 302 12.21 0.42 30.69
C GLN A 302 11.40 -0.81 30.27
N GLN A 303 11.82 -1.46 29.18
CA GLN A 303 11.24 -2.74 28.72
C GLN A 303 11.84 -3.91 29.48
#